data_67d321c071666eacd94ad422d615a351
#
_entry.id   67d321c071666eacd94ad422d615a351
#
_cell.length_a   1.000
_cell.length_b   1.000
_cell.length_c   1.000
_cell.angle_alpha   90.00
_cell.angle_beta   90.00
_cell.angle_gamma   90.00
#
_symmetry.space_group_name_H-M   'P 1'
#
loop_
_entity.id
_entity.type
_entity.pdbx_description
1 polymer ?
#
loop_
_entity_poly.entity_id
_entity_poly.type
_entity_poly.pdbx_seq_one_letter_code
_entity_poly.pdbx_strand_id
1 'polypeptide(L)'
;AITDSLVGSEMCIRDSLTAMPLFVEFFKDKFDGPISIISPDAGGVKRATIFAKHLDAYVGFVHKKRDPKIHNEVKSFTIIGEVEDRHAILLDDIIDTGGTIAAASRILKERGALSVNVAATHGIFSEGSVEKLQNAPVDKIVVTDTLLQNGNPKKLGNVESLSVSPIIANALTSIFTDDSVSALFM
;
A
#
# COMPACT_ATOMS: atom_id res chain seq x y z
N ALA A 1 24.08 -30.85 -6.76
CA ALA A 1 24.59 -30.02 -5.66
C ALA A 1 24.71 -28.52 -5.99
N ILE A 2 24.50 -28.11 -7.26
CA ILE A 2 24.58 -26.71 -7.68
C ILE A 2 23.19 -26.04 -7.65
N THR A 3 22.14 -26.82 -7.63
CA THR A 3 20.74 -26.32 -7.68
C THR A 3 20.20 -25.78 -6.34
N ASP A 4 20.67 -26.28 -5.21
CA ASP A 4 20.15 -25.89 -3.90
C ASP A 4 20.67 -24.52 -3.41
N SER A 5 21.88 -24.10 -3.83
CA SER A 5 22.43 -22.81 -3.41
C SER A 5 21.84 -21.62 -4.20
N LEU A 6 21.41 -21.86 -5.45
CA LEU A 6 20.74 -20.83 -6.28
C LEU A 6 19.30 -20.58 -5.83
N VAL A 7 18.58 -21.61 -5.43
CA VAL A 7 17.21 -21.48 -4.93
C VAL A 7 17.17 -20.65 -3.63
N GLY A 8 18.13 -20.80 -2.74
CA GLY A 8 18.22 -20.01 -1.52
C GLY A 8 18.51 -18.53 -1.76
N SER A 9 19.40 -18.21 -2.70
CA SER A 9 19.75 -16.82 -3.02
C SER A 9 18.62 -16.10 -3.80
N GLU A 10 17.98 -16.75 -4.75
CA GLU A 10 16.85 -16.18 -5.49
C GLU A 10 15.64 -15.90 -4.57
N MET A 11 15.36 -16.80 -3.62
CA MET A 11 14.28 -16.61 -2.66
C MET A 11 14.55 -15.41 -1.72
N CYS A 12 15.80 -15.25 -1.25
CA CYS A 12 16.18 -14.10 -0.42
C CYS A 12 16.09 -12.77 -1.17
N ILE A 13 16.52 -12.70 -2.43
CA ILE A 13 16.47 -11.47 -3.23
C ILE A 13 15.01 -11.10 -3.53
N ARG A 14 14.20 -12.04 -3.99
CA ARG A 14 12.81 -11.78 -4.37
C ARG A 14 11.91 -11.40 -3.20
N ASP A 15 12.11 -12.03 -2.05
CA ASP A 15 11.26 -11.81 -0.87
C ASP A 15 11.74 -10.62 -0.01
N SER A 16 12.92 -10.07 -0.28
CA SER A 16 13.52 -9.01 0.53
C SER A 16 13.21 -7.60 0.01
N LEU A 17 13.05 -7.39 -1.31
CA LEU A 17 12.79 -6.06 -1.86
C LEU A 17 11.34 -5.61 -1.55
N THR A 18 11.21 -4.48 -0.87
CA THR A 18 9.93 -3.88 -0.51
C THR A 18 9.96 -2.36 -0.70
N ALA A 19 8.84 -1.77 -1.12
CA ALA A 19 8.68 -0.32 -1.20
C ALA A 19 8.36 0.34 0.15
N MET A 20 8.23 -0.44 1.22
CA MET A 20 7.84 0.06 2.54
C MET A 20 8.72 1.21 3.06
N PRO A 21 10.06 1.17 2.97
CA PRO A 21 10.92 2.27 3.42
C PRO A 21 10.61 3.60 2.72
N LEU A 22 10.27 3.57 1.42
CA LEU A 22 9.90 4.78 0.66
C LEU A 22 8.60 5.38 1.20
N PHE A 23 7.61 4.55 1.49
CA PHE A 23 6.34 5.02 2.04
C PHE A 23 6.49 5.52 3.48
N VAL A 24 7.31 4.85 4.30
CA VAL A 24 7.61 5.32 5.66
C VAL A 24 8.22 6.71 5.60
N GLU A 25 9.25 6.92 4.80
CA GLU A 25 9.90 8.21 4.64
C GLU A 25 8.94 9.27 4.10
N PHE A 26 8.10 8.90 3.13
CA PHE A 26 7.11 9.80 2.55
C PHE A 26 6.06 10.27 3.57
N PHE A 27 5.53 9.38 4.41
CA PHE A 27 4.47 9.69 5.36
C PHE A 27 4.98 10.15 6.73
N LYS A 28 6.27 9.97 7.01
CA LYS A 28 6.89 10.49 8.23
C LYS A 28 6.71 12.00 8.29
N ASP A 29 6.27 12.49 9.44
CA ASP A 29 6.07 13.92 9.73
C ASP A 29 5.10 14.66 8.77
N LYS A 30 4.21 13.93 8.08
CA LYS A 30 3.21 14.52 7.15
C LYS A 30 1.91 14.92 7.83
N PHE A 31 1.65 14.42 9.03
CA PHE A 31 0.37 14.61 9.70
C PHE A 31 0.55 15.17 11.11
N ASP A 32 -0.26 16.16 11.44
CA ASP A 32 -0.40 16.66 12.81
C ASP A 32 -1.51 15.85 13.49
N GLY A 33 -1.15 14.71 14.10
CA GLY A 33 -2.12 13.88 14.81
C GLY A 33 -1.90 12.38 14.61
N PRO A 34 -2.78 11.56 15.22
CA PRO A 34 -2.63 10.12 15.20
C PRO A 34 -2.92 9.54 13.80
N ILE A 35 -2.19 8.49 13.46
CA ILE A 35 -2.27 7.80 12.17
C ILE A 35 -2.88 6.41 12.36
N SER A 36 -3.68 5.96 11.42
CA SER A 36 -4.15 4.59 11.31
C SER A 36 -3.78 3.99 9.95
N ILE A 37 -3.07 2.87 9.99
CA ILE A 37 -2.73 2.09 8.80
C ILE A 37 -3.84 1.06 8.58
N ILE A 38 -4.49 1.14 7.45
CA ILE A 38 -5.65 0.31 7.14
C ILE A 38 -5.32 -0.60 5.96
N SER A 39 -5.41 -1.91 6.18
CA SER A 39 -5.37 -2.87 5.08
C SER A 39 -6.73 -2.97 4.41
N PRO A 40 -6.83 -2.97 3.07
CA PRO A 40 -8.10 -3.12 2.36
C PRO A 40 -8.72 -4.52 2.47
N ASP A 41 -8.01 -5.47 3.05
CA ASP A 41 -8.50 -6.82 3.38
C ASP A 41 -7.69 -7.47 4.53
N ALA A 42 -8.13 -8.65 4.97
CA ALA A 42 -7.47 -9.38 6.05
C ALA A 42 -6.07 -9.93 5.66
N GLY A 43 -5.82 -10.16 4.37
CA GLY A 43 -4.54 -10.71 3.89
C GLY A 43 -3.37 -9.73 4.05
N GLY A 44 -3.62 -8.44 3.95
CA GLY A 44 -2.60 -7.38 4.09
C GLY A 44 -2.30 -6.94 5.53
N VAL A 45 -2.99 -7.48 6.55
CA VAL A 45 -2.85 -7.02 7.95
C VAL A 45 -1.42 -7.15 8.47
N LYS A 46 -0.71 -8.23 8.13
CA LYS A 46 0.70 -8.41 8.53
C LYS A 46 1.58 -7.27 8.01
N ARG A 47 1.40 -6.89 6.75
CA ARG A 47 2.10 -5.79 6.08
C ARG A 47 1.76 -4.45 6.73
N ALA A 48 0.47 -4.19 6.95
CA ALA A 48 0.00 -3.00 7.65
C ALA A 48 0.57 -2.89 9.07
N THR A 49 0.69 -4.00 9.80
CA THR A 49 1.27 -4.02 11.15
C THR A 49 2.76 -3.66 11.16
N ILE A 50 3.53 -4.15 10.19
CA ILE A 50 4.95 -3.79 10.06
C ILE A 50 5.07 -2.29 9.73
N PHE A 51 4.29 -1.80 8.78
CA PHE A 51 4.30 -0.39 8.38
C PHE A 51 3.91 0.54 9.54
N ALA A 52 2.88 0.18 10.29
CA ALA A 52 2.40 0.95 11.44
C ALA A 52 3.47 1.13 12.53
N LYS A 53 4.30 0.12 12.78
CA LYS A 53 5.40 0.21 13.76
C LYS A 53 6.41 1.31 13.42
N HIS A 54 6.65 1.57 12.13
CA HIS A 54 7.60 2.60 11.71
C HIS A 54 7.04 4.02 11.79
N LEU A 55 5.71 4.16 11.89
CA LEU A 55 5.02 5.46 11.97
C LEU A 55 4.35 5.70 13.32
N ASP A 56 4.57 4.81 14.31
CA ASP A 56 3.87 4.83 15.60
C ASP A 56 2.34 4.93 15.43
N ALA A 57 1.81 4.12 14.51
CA ALA A 57 0.43 4.20 14.05
C ALA A 57 -0.42 3.02 14.54
N TYR A 58 -1.72 3.23 14.60
CA TYR A 58 -2.70 2.17 14.84
C TYR A 58 -2.90 1.31 13.59
N VAL A 59 -3.39 0.08 13.79
CA VAL A 59 -3.64 -0.86 12.69
C VAL A 59 -5.10 -1.22 12.61
N GLY A 60 -5.63 -1.23 11.40
CA GLY A 60 -6.97 -1.71 11.12
C GLY A 60 -7.04 -2.42 9.76
N PHE A 61 -8.19 -3.00 9.48
CA PHE A 61 -8.45 -3.57 8.16
C PHE A 61 -9.93 -3.52 7.80
N VAL A 62 -10.19 -3.58 6.50
CA VAL A 62 -11.55 -3.66 5.96
C VAL A 62 -11.98 -5.12 5.90
N HIS A 63 -12.99 -5.47 6.68
CA HIS A 63 -13.64 -6.76 6.62
C HIS A 63 -14.77 -6.73 5.59
N LYS A 64 -14.66 -7.58 4.56
CA LYS A 64 -15.65 -7.73 3.49
C LYS A 64 -16.57 -8.88 3.83
N LYS A 65 -17.83 -8.61 4.16
CA LYS A 65 -18.85 -9.65 4.35
C LYS A 65 -19.47 -10.00 3.01
N ARG A 66 -19.22 -11.21 2.53
CA ARG A 66 -19.81 -11.74 1.29
C ARG A 66 -21.15 -12.40 1.58
N ASP A 67 -22.11 -12.31 0.65
CA ASP A 67 -23.35 -13.10 0.75
C ASP A 67 -23.04 -14.54 0.33
N PRO A 68 -23.28 -15.53 1.20
CA PRO A 68 -23.03 -16.95 0.86
C PRO A 68 -23.96 -17.47 -0.25
N LYS A 69 -25.02 -16.74 -0.58
CA LYS A 69 -26.03 -17.14 -1.58
C LYS A 69 -25.80 -16.54 -2.97
N ILE A 70 -24.99 -15.48 -3.08
CA ILE A 70 -24.73 -14.79 -4.35
C ILE A 70 -23.22 -14.72 -4.55
N HIS A 71 -22.71 -15.45 -5.55
CA HIS A 71 -21.29 -15.47 -5.88
C HIS A 71 -20.81 -14.04 -6.24
N ASN A 72 -19.76 -13.59 -5.56
CA ASN A 72 -19.04 -12.33 -5.80
C ASN A 72 -19.75 -11.02 -5.42
N GLU A 73 -20.90 -11.01 -4.76
CA GLU A 73 -21.49 -9.77 -4.28
C GLU A 73 -21.03 -9.48 -2.84
N VAL A 74 -20.39 -8.31 -2.64
CA VAL A 74 -19.99 -7.85 -1.32
C VAL A 74 -21.17 -7.15 -0.68
N LYS A 75 -21.74 -7.73 0.38
CA LYS A 75 -22.94 -7.25 1.04
C LYS A 75 -22.68 -6.05 1.97
N SER A 76 -21.53 -5.99 2.58
CA SER A 76 -21.12 -4.87 3.42
C SER A 76 -19.61 -4.86 3.66
N PHE A 77 -19.10 -3.69 3.93
CA PHE A 77 -17.74 -3.46 4.39
C PHE A 77 -17.81 -3.01 5.85
N THR A 78 -16.95 -3.52 6.69
CA THR A 78 -16.80 -3.07 8.08
C THR A 78 -15.34 -2.84 8.36
N ILE A 79 -15.00 -1.73 9.02
CA ILE A 79 -13.64 -1.47 9.46
C ILE A 79 -13.47 -2.02 10.86
N ILE A 80 -12.40 -2.79 11.06
CA ILE A 80 -11.92 -3.26 12.35
C ILE A 80 -10.65 -2.47 12.65
N GLY A 81 -10.66 -1.71 13.74
CA GLY A 81 -9.58 -0.82 14.15
C GLY A 81 -10.06 0.61 14.41
N GLU A 82 -9.17 1.43 14.95
CA GLU A 82 -9.40 2.82 15.32
C GLU A 82 -9.24 3.73 14.10
N VAL A 83 -10.23 4.58 13.81
CA VAL A 83 -10.25 5.45 12.61
C VAL A 83 -10.69 6.88 12.95
N GLU A 84 -11.61 7.03 13.91
CA GLU A 84 -12.16 8.32 14.28
C GLU A 84 -11.05 9.29 14.74
N ASP A 85 -11.11 10.52 14.27
CA ASP A 85 -10.12 11.58 14.52
C ASP A 85 -8.67 11.21 14.19
N ARG A 86 -8.46 10.36 13.16
CA ARG A 86 -7.13 9.90 12.71
C ARG A 86 -6.91 10.12 11.22
N HIS A 87 -5.65 10.26 10.84
CA HIS A 87 -5.25 10.24 9.44
C HIS A 87 -5.13 8.77 8.99
N ALA A 88 -6.00 8.34 8.09
CA ALA A 88 -6.00 6.97 7.58
C ALA A 88 -5.05 6.84 6.39
N ILE A 89 -4.23 5.78 6.38
CA ILE A 89 -3.42 5.37 5.24
C ILE A 89 -3.86 3.96 4.83
N LEU A 90 -4.53 3.85 3.68
CA LEU A 90 -4.83 2.56 3.05
C LEU A 90 -3.56 2.02 2.41
N LEU A 91 -3.09 0.86 2.89
CA LEU A 91 -1.87 0.21 2.41
C LEU A 91 -2.22 -1.04 1.60
N ASP A 92 -1.90 -1.01 0.31
CA ASP A 92 -2.10 -2.14 -0.62
C ASP A 92 -0.80 -2.47 -1.38
N ASP A 93 -0.79 -3.54 -2.14
CA ASP A 93 0.28 -3.85 -3.09
C ASP A 93 -0.02 -3.29 -4.48
N ILE A 94 -1.28 -3.30 -4.91
CA ILE A 94 -1.68 -2.95 -6.26
C ILE A 94 -2.95 -2.07 -6.26
N ILE A 95 -2.91 -0.99 -7.02
CA ILE A 95 -4.11 -0.24 -7.44
C ILE A 95 -4.39 -0.58 -8.90
N ASP A 96 -5.38 -1.40 -9.15
CA ASP A 96 -5.82 -1.75 -10.50
C ASP A 96 -7.08 -0.96 -10.90
N THR A 97 -8.26 -1.49 -10.67
CA THR A 97 -9.54 -0.82 -11.01
C THR A 97 -9.95 0.29 -10.05
N GLY A 98 -9.28 0.44 -8.92
CA GLY A 98 -9.57 1.43 -7.88
C GLY A 98 -10.83 1.17 -7.05
N GLY A 99 -11.60 0.12 -7.36
CA GLY A 99 -12.88 -0.13 -6.71
C GLY A 99 -12.78 -0.40 -5.21
N THR A 100 -11.78 -1.20 -4.80
CA THR A 100 -11.52 -1.49 -3.38
C THR A 100 -11.13 -0.24 -2.61
N ILE A 101 -10.24 0.57 -3.17
CA ILE A 101 -9.80 1.84 -2.57
C ILE A 101 -10.96 2.81 -2.42
N ALA A 102 -11.76 2.99 -3.49
CA ALA A 102 -12.93 3.88 -3.48
C ALA A 102 -13.98 3.45 -2.45
N ALA A 103 -14.24 2.15 -2.30
CA ALA A 103 -15.18 1.66 -1.29
C ALA A 103 -14.63 1.85 0.13
N ALA A 104 -13.35 1.50 0.36
CA ALA A 104 -12.71 1.64 1.65
C ALA A 104 -12.61 3.11 2.10
N SER A 105 -12.28 4.02 1.19
CA SER A 105 -12.14 5.45 1.51
C SER A 105 -13.46 6.09 1.97
N ARG A 106 -14.60 5.71 1.35
CA ARG A 106 -15.92 6.20 1.79
C ARG A 106 -16.22 5.78 3.22
N ILE A 107 -16.01 4.51 3.54
CA ILE A 107 -16.26 3.98 4.89
C ILE A 107 -15.32 4.63 5.91
N LEU A 108 -14.06 4.87 5.56
CA LEU A 108 -13.12 5.56 6.44
C LEU A 108 -13.61 6.98 6.77
N LYS A 109 -14.08 7.72 5.77
CA LYS A 109 -14.67 9.06 6.00
C LYS A 109 -15.97 9.00 6.81
N GLU A 110 -16.85 8.03 6.54
CA GLU A 110 -18.07 7.79 7.34
C GLU A 110 -17.76 7.45 8.80
N ARG A 111 -16.58 6.85 9.06
CA ARG A 111 -16.06 6.52 10.40
C ARG A 111 -15.26 7.65 11.04
N GLY A 112 -15.27 8.84 10.48
CA GLY A 112 -14.64 10.02 11.09
C GLY A 112 -13.15 10.17 10.82
N ALA A 113 -12.60 9.53 9.77
CA ALA A 113 -11.20 9.78 9.39
C ALA A 113 -10.99 11.24 8.97
N LEU A 114 -9.96 11.89 9.55
CA LEU A 114 -9.56 13.26 9.22
C LEU A 114 -9.14 13.38 7.75
N SER A 115 -8.29 12.45 7.31
CA SER A 115 -7.89 12.31 5.91
C SER A 115 -7.80 10.85 5.52
N VAL A 116 -7.90 10.56 4.21
CA VAL A 116 -7.70 9.23 3.65
C VAL A 116 -6.61 9.30 2.59
N ASN A 117 -5.50 8.67 2.88
CA ASN A 117 -4.36 8.56 1.98
C ASN A 117 -4.22 7.11 1.53
N VAL A 118 -3.58 6.88 0.40
CA VAL A 118 -3.37 5.55 -0.16
C VAL A 118 -1.90 5.37 -0.47
N ALA A 119 -1.35 4.22 -0.10
CA ALA A 119 -0.01 3.79 -0.50
C ALA A 119 -0.11 2.42 -1.18
N ALA A 120 0.43 2.30 -2.38
CA ALA A 120 0.51 1.03 -3.08
C ALA A 120 1.79 0.93 -3.91
N THR A 121 2.41 -0.26 -3.90
CA THR A 121 3.64 -0.47 -4.68
C THR A 121 3.37 -0.29 -6.17
N HIS A 122 2.33 -0.92 -6.70
CA HIS A 122 2.05 -0.94 -8.12
C HIS A 122 0.78 -0.17 -8.47
N GLY A 123 0.93 0.94 -9.19
CA GLY A 123 -0.19 1.70 -9.73
C GLY A 123 -0.49 1.30 -11.18
N ILE A 124 -1.37 0.32 -11.39
CA ILE A 124 -1.78 -0.12 -12.74
C ILE A 124 -2.73 0.90 -13.37
N PHE A 125 -3.72 1.35 -12.59
CA PHE A 125 -4.76 2.30 -13.02
C PHE A 125 -5.42 1.89 -14.34
N SER A 126 -5.99 0.70 -14.38
CA SER A 126 -6.72 0.19 -15.54
C SER A 126 -7.91 1.08 -15.90
N GLU A 127 -8.50 0.83 -17.06
CA GLU A 127 -9.60 1.63 -17.59
C GLU A 127 -10.76 1.76 -16.58
N GLY A 128 -11.30 2.98 -16.44
CA GLY A 128 -12.35 3.33 -15.48
C GLY A 128 -11.88 3.53 -14.04
N SER A 129 -10.60 3.28 -13.72
CA SER A 129 -10.06 3.51 -12.36
C SER A 129 -10.02 4.99 -11.99
N VAL A 130 -9.67 5.85 -12.95
CA VAL A 130 -9.57 7.30 -12.76
C VAL A 130 -10.91 7.87 -12.30
N GLU A 131 -12.00 7.54 -12.98
CA GLU A 131 -13.34 8.01 -12.65
C GLU A 131 -13.76 7.58 -11.24
N LYS A 132 -13.50 6.31 -10.87
CA LYS A 132 -13.81 5.79 -9.54
C LYS A 132 -13.03 6.49 -8.44
N LEU A 133 -11.74 6.75 -8.67
CA LEU A 133 -10.86 7.38 -7.69
C LEU A 133 -11.10 8.89 -7.59
N GLN A 134 -11.46 9.58 -8.70
CA GLN A 134 -11.87 10.98 -8.66
C GLN A 134 -13.14 11.20 -7.84
N ASN A 135 -14.07 10.23 -7.88
CA ASN A 135 -15.32 10.26 -7.12
C ASN A 135 -15.19 9.65 -5.70
N ALA A 136 -13.98 9.30 -5.29
CA ALA A 136 -13.70 8.75 -3.97
C ALA A 136 -13.09 9.83 -3.05
N PRO A 137 -13.39 9.83 -1.75
CA PRO A 137 -12.84 10.80 -0.82
C PRO A 137 -11.41 10.42 -0.43
N VAL A 138 -10.50 10.47 -1.40
CA VAL A 138 -9.06 10.18 -1.24
C VAL A 138 -8.27 11.48 -1.36
N ASP A 139 -7.56 11.84 -0.30
CA ASP A 139 -6.79 13.07 -0.25
C ASP A 139 -5.47 12.94 -1.06
N LYS A 140 -4.76 11.83 -0.93
CA LYS A 140 -3.49 11.56 -1.63
C LYS A 140 -3.35 10.08 -2.00
N ILE A 141 -2.82 9.82 -3.19
CA ILE A 141 -2.45 8.48 -3.64
C ILE A 141 -0.94 8.47 -3.90
N VAL A 142 -0.22 7.56 -3.27
CA VAL A 142 1.23 7.40 -3.42
C VAL A 142 1.50 6.02 -3.98
N VAL A 143 2.16 5.98 -5.12
CA VAL A 143 2.58 4.73 -5.77
C VAL A 143 4.08 4.78 -6.06
N THR A 144 4.65 3.70 -6.57
CA THR A 144 6.03 3.72 -7.05
C THR A 144 6.09 3.73 -8.58
N ASP A 145 7.27 4.02 -9.11
CA ASP A 145 7.57 4.00 -10.55
C ASP A 145 7.90 2.59 -11.08
N THR A 146 7.54 1.53 -10.36
CA THR A 146 7.68 0.13 -10.80
C THR A 146 6.92 -0.18 -12.10
N LEU A 147 5.89 0.62 -12.40
CA LEU A 147 5.11 0.53 -13.63
C LEU A 147 5.09 1.89 -14.33
N LEU A 148 5.19 1.86 -15.66
CA LEU A 148 5.09 3.06 -16.47
C LEU A 148 3.68 3.67 -16.35
N GLN A 149 3.61 4.91 -15.87
CA GLN A 149 2.35 5.62 -15.67
C GLN A 149 1.87 6.21 -17.00
N ASN A 150 1.05 5.49 -17.76
CA ASN A 150 0.57 5.85 -19.10
C ASN A 150 -0.50 6.97 -19.12
N GLY A 151 -0.29 8.04 -18.34
CA GLY A 151 -1.12 9.25 -18.40
C GLY A 151 -2.41 9.22 -17.57
N ASN A 152 -2.94 8.05 -17.19
CA ASN A 152 -4.17 7.94 -16.38
C ASN A 152 -4.04 8.58 -14.98
N PRO A 153 -2.99 8.31 -14.20
CA PRO A 153 -2.85 8.90 -12.86
C PRO A 153 -2.66 10.42 -12.87
N LYS A 154 -2.09 11.00 -13.94
CA LYS A 154 -1.95 12.45 -14.07
C LYS A 154 -3.30 13.19 -14.08
N LYS A 155 -4.38 12.51 -14.51
CA LYS A 155 -5.73 13.07 -14.52
C LYS A 155 -6.35 13.16 -13.11
N LEU A 156 -5.83 12.43 -12.15
CA LEU A 156 -6.33 12.45 -10.76
C LEU A 156 -5.87 13.69 -9.99
N GLY A 157 -4.72 14.28 -10.33
CA GLY A 157 -4.17 15.48 -9.68
C GLY A 157 -3.60 15.27 -8.28
N ASN A 158 -3.98 14.20 -7.59
CA ASN A 158 -3.55 13.86 -6.23
C ASN A 158 -2.66 12.61 -6.16
N VAL A 159 -2.12 12.14 -7.29
CA VAL A 159 -1.22 11.00 -7.35
C VAL A 159 0.23 11.46 -7.34
N GLU A 160 1.04 10.80 -6.51
CA GLU A 160 2.49 10.98 -6.43
C GLU A 160 3.19 9.66 -6.68
N SER A 161 4.28 9.69 -7.46
CA SER A 161 5.07 8.51 -7.79
C SER A 161 6.46 8.62 -7.17
N LEU A 162 6.81 7.62 -6.35
CA LEU A 162 8.12 7.51 -5.71
C LEU A 162 9.03 6.61 -6.53
N SER A 163 10.30 7.00 -6.68
CA SER A 163 11.24 6.15 -7.41
C SER A 163 11.74 4.99 -6.58
N VAL A 164 11.72 3.79 -7.17
CA VAL A 164 12.34 2.58 -6.58
C VAL A 164 13.84 2.47 -6.88
N SER A 165 14.40 3.39 -7.66
CA SER A 165 15.82 3.38 -8.04
C SER A 165 16.77 3.28 -6.84
N PRO A 166 16.56 3.98 -5.70
CA PRO A 166 17.45 3.85 -4.55
C PRO A 166 17.44 2.44 -3.95
N ILE A 167 16.27 1.78 -3.89
CA ILE A 167 16.15 0.42 -3.37
C ILE A 167 16.94 -0.56 -4.26
N ILE A 168 16.76 -0.43 -5.59
CA ILE A 168 17.44 -1.28 -6.56
C ILE A 168 18.95 -1.03 -6.51
N ALA A 169 19.38 0.22 -6.47
CA ALA A 169 20.79 0.57 -6.39
C ALA A 169 21.47 -0.01 -5.12
N ASN A 170 20.82 0.13 -3.96
CA ASN A 170 21.33 -0.42 -2.72
C ASN A 170 21.40 -1.95 -2.77
N ALA A 171 20.40 -2.63 -3.30
CA ALA A 171 20.41 -4.08 -3.46
C ALA A 171 21.54 -4.55 -4.39
N LEU A 172 21.73 -3.88 -5.52
CA LEU A 172 22.85 -4.18 -6.43
C LEU A 172 24.20 -3.95 -5.74
N THR A 173 24.37 -2.86 -5.02
CA THR A 173 25.59 -2.57 -4.27
C THR A 173 25.90 -3.70 -3.28
N SER A 174 24.92 -4.11 -2.46
CA SER A 174 25.09 -5.21 -1.50
C SER A 174 25.50 -6.52 -2.19
N ILE A 175 24.94 -6.83 -3.36
CA ILE A 175 25.33 -8.03 -4.13
C ILE A 175 26.78 -7.94 -4.61
N PHE A 176 27.22 -6.77 -5.09
CA PHE A 176 28.60 -6.59 -5.59
C PHE A 176 29.65 -6.50 -4.48
N THR A 177 29.23 -6.14 -3.25
CA THR A 177 30.14 -6.07 -2.08
C THR A 177 30.06 -7.30 -1.18
N ASP A 178 29.34 -8.35 -1.61
CA ASP A 178 29.06 -9.55 -0.80
C ASP A 178 28.40 -9.27 0.55
N ASP A 179 27.68 -8.13 0.66
CA ASP A 179 26.91 -7.75 1.83
C ASP A 179 25.49 -8.37 1.82
N SER A 180 24.86 -8.41 2.98
CA SER A 180 23.51 -8.97 3.12
C SER A 180 22.45 -8.03 2.55
N VAL A 181 21.77 -8.46 1.49
CA VAL A 181 20.60 -7.74 0.95
C VAL A 181 19.48 -7.66 1.99
N SER A 182 19.33 -8.65 2.87
CA SER A 182 18.33 -8.65 3.93
C SER A 182 18.50 -7.53 4.95
N ALA A 183 19.72 -7.00 5.11
CA ALA A 183 19.99 -5.87 6.01
C ALA A 183 19.39 -4.52 5.52
N LEU A 184 18.98 -4.46 4.25
CA LEU A 184 18.34 -3.26 3.67
C LEU A 184 16.84 -3.17 3.98
N PHE A 185 16.25 -4.22 4.54
CA PHE A 185 14.80 -4.34 4.72
C PHE A 185 14.48 -4.61 6.18
N MET A 186 14.33 -3.52 6.90
CA MET A 186 13.89 -3.55 8.31
C MET A 186 12.39 -3.76 8.41
#